data_5ea61235a62100427445c416ff002d01
#
_entry.id   5ea61235a62100427445c416ff002d01
#
_cell.length_a   1.000
_cell.length_b   1.000
_cell.length_c   1.000
_cell.angle_alpha   90.00
_cell.angle_beta   90.00
_cell.angle_gamma   90.00
#
_symmetry.space_group_name_H-M   'P 1'
#
loop_
_entity.id
_entity.type
_entity.pdbx_description
1 polymer ?
#
loop_
_entity_poly.entity_id
_entity_poly.type
_entity_poly.pdbx_seq_one_letter_code
_entity_poly.pdbx_strand_id
1 'polypeptide(L)'
;MSTHNIESRVIKAPLAKVWAIISALDFAFWSLVKSVESTSGSQIVGSTHTVTFNDGTTQVYRIVEFSEINNSLTYEIIESEPAMGVLSATHRIRAYPVSADNTTFVQWTSDFAAEGSQEAVGDAKYKKLEALAELAKAVEN
;
A
#
# COMPACT_ATOMS: atom_id res chain seq x y z
N MET A 1 0.21 16.01 -16.50
CA MET A 1 1.06 14.83 -16.73
C MET A 1 1.06 13.97 -15.48
N SER A 2 0.88 12.68 -15.61
CA SER A 2 0.92 11.77 -14.48
C SER A 2 2.26 11.02 -14.44
N THR A 3 2.68 10.65 -13.25
CA THR A 3 3.87 9.82 -13.06
C THR A 3 3.41 8.52 -12.40
N HIS A 4 3.89 7.42 -12.93
CA HIS A 4 3.50 6.09 -12.51
C HIS A 4 4.72 5.31 -12.07
N ASN A 5 4.61 4.56 -10.98
CA ASN A 5 5.63 3.58 -10.64
C ASN A 5 5.01 2.28 -10.17
N ILE A 6 5.72 1.19 -10.41
CA ILE A 6 5.30 -0.16 -10.04
C ILE A 6 6.47 -0.84 -9.36
N GLU A 7 6.20 -1.40 -8.19
CA GLU A 7 7.16 -2.27 -7.51
C GLU A 7 6.47 -3.61 -7.25
N SER A 8 7.22 -4.67 -7.27
CA SER A 8 6.66 -6.01 -7.11
C SER A 8 7.63 -6.95 -6.43
N ARG A 9 7.09 -8.05 -5.89
CA ARG A 9 7.89 -9.06 -5.24
C ARG A 9 7.14 -10.38 -5.23
N VAL A 10 7.86 -11.47 -5.43
CA VAL A 10 7.31 -12.81 -5.18
C VAL A 10 7.53 -13.13 -3.71
N ILE A 11 6.45 -13.44 -3.01
CA ILE A 11 6.46 -13.77 -1.58
C ILE A 11 6.23 -15.27 -1.42
N LYS A 12 7.10 -15.93 -0.68
CA LYS A 12 7.08 -17.39 -0.49
C LYS A 12 6.04 -17.79 0.55
N ALA A 13 4.78 -17.50 0.26
CA ALA A 13 3.65 -17.86 1.10
C ALA A 13 2.40 -17.91 0.21
N PRO A 14 1.38 -18.70 0.59
CA PRO A 14 0.16 -18.82 -0.22
C PRO A 14 -0.65 -17.54 -0.21
N LEU A 15 -1.42 -17.33 -1.28
CA LEU A 15 -2.20 -16.11 -1.50
C LEU A 15 -3.08 -15.75 -0.31
N ALA A 16 -3.79 -16.72 0.28
CA ALA A 16 -4.69 -16.44 1.39
C ALA A 16 -3.96 -15.81 2.59
N LYS A 17 -2.76 -16.27 2.88
CA LYS A 17 -1.96 -15.76 3.99
C LYS A 17 -1.47 -14.34 3.73
N VAL A 18 -1.00 -14.08 2.51
CA VAL A 18 -0.51 -12.76 2.11
C VAL A 18 -1.66 -11.76 2.05
N TRP A 19 -2.77 -12.14 1.43
CA TRP A 19 -3.93 -11.27 1.28
C TRP A 19 -4.54 -10.90 2.64
N ALA A 20 -4.57 -11.83 3.59
CA ALA A 20 -5.09 -11.57 4.92
C ALA A 20 -4.35 -10.40 5.59
N ILE A 21 -3.06 -10.31 5.39
CA ILE A 21 -2.24 -9.23 5.97
C ILE A 21 -2.45 -7.91 5.22
N ILE A 22 -2.48 -7.96 3.89
CA ILE A 22 -2.69 -6.75 3.07
C ILE A 22 -4.09 -6.18 3.32
N SER A 23 -5.11 -7.03 3.33
CA SER A 23 -6.50 -6.60 3.43
C SER A 23 -6.90 -6.10 4.81
N ALA A 24 -6.10 -6.36 5.83
CA ALA A 24 -6.33 -5.83 7.16
C ALA A 24 -6.20 -4.30 7.21
N LEU A 25 -5.45 -3.71 6.28
CA LEU A 25 -5.27 -2.26 6.14
C LEU A 25 -4.73 -1.57 7.39
N ASP A 26 -4.01 -2.29 8.22
CA ASP A 26 -3.34 -1.74 9.39
C ASP A 26 -1.84 -1.52 9.16
N PHE A 27 -1.32 -1.98 8.02
CA PHE A 27 0.08 -1.88 7.64
C PHE A 27 1.04 -2.32 8.77
N ALA A 28 0.61 -3.26 9.59
CA ALA A 28 1.37 -3.73 10.75
C ALA A 28 2.72 -4.35 10.37
N PHE A 29 2.84 -4.85 9.13
CA PHE A 29 4.08 -5.40 8.62
C PHE A 29 5.13 -4.32 8.31
N TRP A 30 4.71 -3.08 8.13
CA TRP A 30 5.57 -1.99 7.66
C TRP A 30 6.15 -1.22 8.86
N SER A 31 7.44 -1.35 9.07
CA SER A 31 8.11 -0.78 10.25
C SER A 31 8.04 0.74 10.32
N LEU A 32 7.87 1.43 9.18
CA LEU A 32 7.74 2.88 9.17
C LEU A 32 6.42 3.36 9.76
N VAL A 33 5.41 2.50 9.80
CA VAL A 33 4.08 2.84 10.30
C VAL A 33 4.03 2.64 11.81
N LYS A 34 3.65 3.70 12.52
CA LYS A 34 3.47 3.66 13.96
C LYS A 34 2.07 3.16 14.34
N SER A 35 1.04 3.68 13.69
CA SER A 35 -0.35 3.32 13.98
C SER A 35 -1.26 3.67 12.82
N VAL A 36 -2.41 3.00 12.76
CA VAL A 36 -3.48 3.30 11.81
C VAL A 36 -4.80 3.38 12.57
N GLU A 37 -5.53 4.47 12.38
CA GLU A 37 -6.88 4.64 12.93
C GLU A 37 -7.89 4.67 11.79
N SER A 38 -8.91 3.82 11.87
CA SER A 38 -9.92 3.68 10.83
C SER A 38 -11.26 4.26 11.31
N THR A 39 -11.95 4.98 10.41
CA THR A 39 -13.23 5.62 10.73
C THR A 39 -14.41 4.65 10.76
N SER A 40 -14.33 3.58 9.98
CA SER A 40 -15.37 2.54 9.92
C SER A 40 -14.69 1.25 9.52
N GLY A 41 -15.44 0.19 9.30
CA GLY A 41 -14.84 -1.08 8.90
C GLY A 41 -13.75 -0.90 7.84
N SER A 42 -12.62 -1.55 8.01
CA SER A 42 -11.41 -1.29 7.21
C SER A 42 -11.57 -1.62 5.73
N GLN A 43 -12.51 -2.46 5.37
CA GLN A 43 -12.67 -2.98 4.02
C GLN A 43 -13.85 -2.37 3.27
N ILE A 44 -14.31 -1.22 3.72
CA ILE A 44 -15.46 -0.53 3.12
C ILE A 44 -14.96 0.56 2.18
N VAL A 45 -15.46 0.56 0.93
CA VAL A 45 -15.18 1.65 -0.01
C VAL A 45 -15.72 2.96 0.57
N GLY A 46 -14.89 3.99 0.54
CA GLY A 46 -15.19 5.28 1.15
C GLY A 46 -14.68 5.42 2.57
N SER A 47 -14.26 4.33 3.23
CA SER A 47 -13.66 4.41 4.57
C SER A 47 -12.34 5.16 4.52
N THR A 48 -12.02 5.86 5.61
CA THR A 48 -10.77 6.57 5.73
C THR A 48 -9.91 5.97 6.84
N HIS A 49 -8.61 6.03 6.64
CA HIS A 49 -7.61 5.44 7.55
C HIS A 49 -6.53 6.47 7.76
N THR A 50 -6.35 6.90 8.99
CA THR A 50 -5.27 7.84 9.34
C THR A 50 -4.04 7.05 9.70
N VAL A 51 -3.02 7.18 8.87
CA VAL A 51 -1.74 6.48 9.04
C VAL A 51 -0.74 7.43 9.66
N THR A 52 -0.19 7.06 10.81
CA THR A 52 0.85 7.82 11.48
C THR A 52 2.16 7.07 11.33
N PHE A 53 3.17 7.75 10.82
CA PHE A 53 4.51 7.19 10.63
C PHE A 53 5.40 7.54 11.83
N ASN A 54 6.46 6.77 12.01
CA ASN A 54 7.37 6.95 13.15
C ASN A 54 8.08 8.31 13.15
N ASP A 55 8.22 8.94 12.00
CA ASP A 55 8.85 10.26 11.87
C ASP A 55 7.88 11.42 12.17
N GLY A 56 6.65 11.10 12.55
CA GLY A 56 5.63 12.11 12.84
C GLY A 56 4.75 12.49 11.65
N THR A 57 5.06 12.01 10.45
CA THR A 57 4.22 12.24 9.27
C THR A 57 2.87 11.57 9.47
N THR A 58 1.80 12.25 9.08
CA THR A 58 0.45 11.68 9.07
C THR A 58 -0.14 11.79 7.67
N GLN A 59 -0.86 10.74 7.26
CA GLN A 59 -1.56 10.72 5.97
C GLN A 59 -2.91 10.08 6.17
N VAL A 60 -3.92 10.58 5.46
CA VAL A 60 -5.25 10.00 5.48
C VAL A 60 -5.47 9.30 4.13
N TYR A 61 -5.71 8.01 4.20
CA TYR A 61 -6.00 7.16 3.04
C TYR A 61 -7.49 6.94 2.94
N ARG A 62 -8.05 7.07 1.75
CA ARG A 62 -9.45 6.72 1.49
C ARG A 62 -9.50 5.55 0.54
N ILE A 63 -10.24 4.50 0.91
CA ILE A 63 -10.39 3.30 0.08
C ILE A 63 -11.36 3.63 -1.06
N VAL A 64 -10.91 3.48 -2.29
CA VAL A 64 -11.71 3.73 -3.48
C VAL A 64 -12.07 2.44 -4.22
N GLU A 65 -11.39 1.35 -3.97
CA GLU A 65 -11.68 0.04 -4.54
C GLU A 65 -11.21 -1.05 -3.59
N PHE A 66 -12.02 -2.08 -3.42
CA PHE A 66 -11.65 -3.26 -2.62
C PHE A 66 -12.27 -4.49 -3.28
N SER A 67 -11.46 -5.48 -3.61
CA SER A 67 -11.92 -6.72 -4.27
C SER A 67 -11.34 -7.94 -3.58
N GLU A 68 -12.22 -8.74 -2.96
CA GLU A 68 -11.86 -10.04 -2.42
C GLU A 68 -11.66 -11.07 -3.53
N ILE A 69 -12.32 -10.87 -4.67
CA ILE A 69 -12.21 -11.78 -5.81
C ILE A 69 -10.87 -11.64 -6.50
N ASN A 70 -10.45 -10.41 -6.74
CA ASN A 70 -9.18 -10.11 -7.41
C ASN A 70 -8.02 -9.91 -6.45
N ASN A 71 -8.28 -9.93 -5.15
CA ASN A 71 -7.26 -9.68 -4.11
C ASN A 71 -6.52 -8.38 -4.37
N SER A 72 -7.29 -7.31 -4.53
CA SER A 72 -6.75 -5.98 -4.80
C SER A 72 -7.48 -4.92 -4.00
N LEU A 73 -6.75 -3.87 -3.67
CA LEU A 73 -7.33 -2.69 -3.07
C LEU A 73 -6.63 -1.45 -3.63
N THR A 74 -7.41 -0.38 -3.72
CA THR A 74 -6.93 0.90 -4.21
C THR A 74 -7.28 1.96 -3.18
N TYR A 75 -6.32 2.80 -2.85
CA TYR A 75 -6.56 3.90 -1.94
C TYR A 75 -5.93 5.18 -2.51
N GLU A 76 -6.50 6.30 -2.12
CA GLU A 76 -5.93 7.61 -2.45
C GLU A 76 -5.55 8.32 -1.16
N ILE A 77 -4.52 9.14 -1.24
CA ILE A 77 -4.10 9.95 -0.10
C ILE A 77 -4.84 11.28 -0.21
N ILE A 78 -5.76 11.53 0.70
CA ILE A 78 -6.60 12.73 0.68
C ILE A 78 -6.06 13.86 1.55
N GLU A 79 -5.22 13.53 2.52
CA GLU A 79 -4.55 14.51 3.37
C GLU A 79 -3.15 14.03 3.71
N SER A 80 -2.21 14.95 3.83
CA SER A 80 -0.84 14.64 4.27
C SER A 80 -0.27 15.81 5.06
N GLU A 81 0.35 15.50 6.19
CA GLU A 81 1.04 16.49 7.01
C GLU A 81 2.42 15.94 7.39
N PRO A 82 3.50 16.48 6.86
CA PRO A 82 3.57 17.62 5.93
C PRO A 82 3.00 17.29 4.55
N ALA A 83 2.66 18.33 3.82
CA ALA A 83 2.09 18.17 2.49
C ALA A 83 3.03 17.42 1.56
N MET A 84 2.48 16.54 0.74
CA MET A 84 3.25 15.89 -0.32
C MET A 84 3.52 16.90 -1.44
N GLY A 85 4.61 16.76 -2.15
CA GLY A 85 4.92 17.61 -3.27
C GLY A 85 4.16 17.26 -4.55
N VAL A 86 2.98 16.67 -4.46
CA VAL A 86 2.16 16.24 -5.60
C VAL A 86 0.71 16.64 -5.37
N LEU A 87 -0.06 16.80 -6.45
CA LEU A 87 -1.47 17.18 -6.37
C LEU A 87 -2.35 16.05 -5.86
N SER A 88 -2.07 14.83 -6.27
CA SER A 88 -2.79 13.66 -5.78
C SER A 88 -1.94 12.42 -5.94
N ALA A 89 -2.25 11.41 -5.14
CA ALA A 89 -1.59 10.12 -5.22
C ALA A 89 -2.61 9.02 -5.03
N THR A 90 -2.64 8.08 -5.97
CA THR A 90 -3.48 6.89 -5.92
C THR A 90 -2.58 5.66 -5.92
N HIS A 91 -2.84 4.75 -5.01
CA HIS A 91 -2.04 3.54 -4.84
C HIS A 91 -2.91 2.31 -4.95
N ARG A 92 -2.39 1.27 -5.59
CA ARG A 92 -3.06 -0.04 -5.66
C ARG A 92 -2.09 -1.12 -5.23
N ILE A 93 -2.59 -2.04 -4.39
CA ILE A 93 -1.87 -3.25 -4.03
C ILE A 93 -2.70 -4.41 -4.57
N ARG A 94 -2.07 -5.30 -5.33
CA ARG A 94 -2.72 -6.48 -5.86
C ARG A 94 -1.85 -7.71 -5.65
N ALA A 95 -2.49 -8.79 -5.20
CA ALA A 95 -1.84 -10.08 -4.99
C ALA A 95 -2.33 -11.10 -6.01
N TYR A 96 -1.40 -11.84 -6.61
CA TYR A 96 -1.69 -12.85 -7.62
C TYR A 96 -1.14 -14.20 -7.15
N PRO A 97 -1.89 -15.29 -7.32
CA PRO A 97 -1.35 -16.62 -7.02
C PRO A 97 -0.33 -17.02 -8.10
N VAL A 98 0.80 -17.55 -7.66
CA VAL A 98 1.76 -18.19 -8.57
C VAL A 98 1.54 -19.69 -8.44
N SER A 99 0.85 -20.25 -9.42
CA SER A 99 0.37 -21.64 -9.36
C SER A 99 1.47 -22.69 -9.33
N ALA A 100 2.62 -22.37 -9.90
CA ALA A 100 3.71 -23.34 -10.03
C ALA A 100 4.23 -23.82 -8.67
N ASP A 101 4.27 -22.96 -7.66
CA ASP A 101 4.89 -23.27 -6.38
C ASP A 101 4.09 -22.76 -5.18
N ASN A 102 2.85 -22.33 -5.41
CA ASN A 102 1.97 -21.80 -4.35
C ASN A 102 2.55 -20.60 -3.62
N THR A 103 3.26 -19.74 -4.35
CA THR A 103 3.73 -18.46 -3.84
C THR A 103 2.79 -17.36 -4.30
N THR A 104 3.07 -16.12 -3.92
CA THR A 104 2.23 -14.98 -4.24
C THR A 104 3.07 -13.88 -4.89
N PHE A 105 2.60 -13.36 -6.01
CA PHE A 105 3.18 -12.19 -6.65
C PHE A 105 2.43 -10.96 -6.19
N VAL A 106 3.08 -10.06 -5.46
CA VAL A 106 2.47 -8.81 -4.98
C VAL A 106 2.99 -7.67 -5.82
N GLN A 107 2.05 -6.88 -6.34
CA GLN A 107 2.35 -5.71 -7.15
C GLN A 107 1.75 -4.48 -6.47
N TRP A 108 2.58 -3.47 -6.28
CA TRP A 108 2.17 -2.22 -5.64
C TRP A 108 2.45 -1.08 -6.62
N THR A 109 1.37 -0.42 -7.07
CA THR A 109 1.48 0.66 -8.05
C THR A 109 1.13 2.00 -7.42
N SER A 110 1.68 3.06 -7.97
CA SER A 110 1.34 4.43 -7.57
C SER A 110 1.22 5.31 -8.79
N ASP A 111 0.20 6.13 -8.79
CA ASP A 111 -0.03 7.15 -9.81
C ASP A 111 -0.09 8.51 -9.13
N PHE A 112 0.78 9.40 -9.55
CA PHE A 112 0.85 10.76 -9.05
C PHE A 112 0.36 11.70 -10.13
N ALA A 113 -0.60 12.56 -9.80
CA ALA A 113 -1.15 13.51 -10.77
C ALA A 113 -0.24 14.73 -10.88
N ALA A 114 -0.15 15.24 -12.09
CA ALA A 114 0.51 16.48 -12.43
C ALA A 114 2.00 16.51 -12.12
N GLU A 115 2.51 17.66 -11.79
CA GLU A 115 3.93 17.94 -11.66
C GLU A 115 4.43 17.54 -10.28
N GLY A 116 4.44 16.25 -10.03
CA GLY A 116 4.98 15.75 -8.78
C GLY A 116 6.46 16.03 -8.68
N SER A 117 6.92 16.29 -7.49
CA SER A 117 8.33 16.33 -7.18
C SER A 117 8.92 14.95 -7.49
N GLN A 118 10.01 14.90 -8.26
CA GLN A 118 10.73 13.66 -8.52
C GLN A 118 11.23 13.03 -7.23
N GLU A 119 11.52 13.85 -6.24
CA GLU A 119 11.92 13.40 -4.93
C GLU A 119 10.80 12.62 -4.23
N ALA A 120 9.57 13.13 -4.28
CA ALA A 120 8.41 12.44 -3.69
C ALA A 120 8.15 11.10 -4.38
N VAL A 121 8.27 11.05 -5.70
CA VAL A 121 8.08 9.82 -6.48
C VAL A 121 9.17 8.80 -6.17
N GLY A 122 10.43 9.24 -6.10
CA GLY A 122 11.55 8.38 -5.73
C GLY A 122 11.44 7.84 -4.32
N ASP A 123 11.02 8.68 -3.37
CA ASP A 123 10.80 8.28 -2.00
C ASP A 123 9.72 7.20 -1.90
N ALA A 124 8.63 7.37 -2.63
CA ALA A 124 7.54 6.39 -2.68
C ALA A 124 8.03 5.04 -3.22
N LYS A 125 8.90 5.06 -4.21
CA LYS A 125 9.49 3.83 -4.76
C LYS A 125 10.29 3.08 -3.70
N TYR A 126 11.18 3.75 -3.00
CA TYR A 126 12.01 3.11 -1.97
C TYR A 126 11.17 2.59 -0.82
N LYS A 127 10.16 3.33 -0.41
CA LYS A 127 9.25 2.91 0.66
C LYS A 127 8.49 1.64 0.28
N LYS A 128 8.05 1.52 -0.98
CA LYS A 128 7.38 0.31 -1.46
C LYS A 128 8.32 -0.90 -1.45
N LEU A 129 9.57 -0.71 -1.90
CA LEU A 129 10.54 -1.79 -1.91
C LEU A 129 10.79 -2.32 -0.50
N GLU A 130 10.95 -1.42 0.47
CA GLU A 130 11.12 -1.80 1.87
C GLU A 130 9.87 -2.47 2.44
N ALA A 131 8.71 -1.91 2.15
CA ALA A 131 7.44 -2.45 2.64
C ALA A 131 7.19 -3.85 2.12
N LEU A 132 7.48 -4.11 0.84
CA LEU A 132 7.32 -5.44 0.26
C LEU A 132 8.32 -6.44 0.87
N ALA A 133 9.53 -6.02 1.15
CA ALA A 133 10.51 -6.88 1.83
C ALA A 133 10.06 -7.23 3.25
N GLU A 134 9.49 -6.26 3.96
CA GLU A 134 8.97 -6.48 5.31
C GLU A 134 7.72 -7.34 5.32
N LEU A 135 6.86 -7.19 4.31
CA LEU A 135 5.69 -8.06 4.14
C LEU A 135 6.15 -9.51 3.94
N ALA A 136 7.14 -9.73 3.10
CA ALA A 136 7.71 -11.06 2.90
C ALA A 136 8.22 -11.65 4.20
N LYS A 137 8.95 -10.86 4.98
CA LYS A 137 9.47 -11.28 6.29
C LYS A 137 8.35 -11.68 7.25
N ALA A 138 7.24 -10.95 7.23
CA ALA A 138 6.11 -11.22 8.11
C ALA A 138 5.41 -12.54 7.81
N VAL A 139 5.42 -13.00 6.56
CA VAL A 139 4.61 -14.15 6.12
C VAL A 139 5.42 -15.39 5.73
N GLU A 140 6.71 -15.28 5.46
CA GLU A 140 7.53 -16.39 4.95
C GLU A 140 8.03 -17.35 6.03
N ASN A 141 7.60 -17.21 7.23
CA ASN A 141 8.04 -18.08 8.34
C ASN A 141 7.45 -19.46 8.27
#